data_c95052a5610e32685ddabf0539b69a59
#
_entry.id   c95052a5610e32685ddabf0539b69a59
#
_cell.length_a   1.000
_cell.length_b   1.000
_cell.length_c   1.000
_cell.angle_alpha   90.00
_cell.angle_beta   90.00
_cell.angle_gamma   90.00
#
_symmetry.space_group_name_H-M   'P 1'
#
loop_
_entity.id
_entity.type
_entity.pdbx_description
1 polymer ?
#
loop_
_entity_poly.entity_id
_entity_poly.type
_entity_poly.pdbx_seq_one_letter_code
_entity_poly.pdbx_strand_id
1 'polypeptide(L)'
;MTVAITHIPDIGFPQGASARYSGLRLILVMEGHSMPLSKDQQAEIDAQRETSHSTLRATAPGMEKHLYTAHPVLDHGFVRVIDYMGDDNAITQAARVSYGKGTKSVQNDEGLIRYLMRHWHSTPFEMCEIKLHVKLPVFVARQWIRHRTANVNEYSARYSILDREFYIPAPDALNAQSVINNQGRGEALSAEEAQRVLKYLTDDAMRCYDHYEEMISDEGQQGLARELARMNLPANIYTQWYWKVDLHNLLHFLRLRADAHAQYEIRVYADAICKITADWVPYAYKAFEDYRMGGANLSATALDCVRRMLKGEVVTQETSGMSKGEWREFEGVIG
;
A
#
# COMPACT_ATOMS: atom_id res chain seq x y z
N MET A 1 -31.90 -17.07 -0.14
CA MET A 1 -31.69 -18.22 0.75
C MET A 1 -31.72 -17.69 2.17
N THR A 2 -32.78 -17.99 2.90
CA THR A 2 -33.09 -17.43 4.23
C THR A 2 -32.34 -18.28 5.26
N VAL A 3 -31.40 -17.68 6.01
CA VAL A 3 -30.71 -18.37 7.11
C VAL A 3 -31.38 -18.01 8.42
N ALA A 4 -31.81 -19.04 9.13
CA ALA A 4 -32.49 -18.95 10.41
C ALA A 4 -31.55 -18.50 11.53
N ILE A 5 -32.03 -17.55 12.33
CA ILE A 5 -31.35 -17.06 13.55
C ILE A 5 -31.61 -18.08 14.67
N THR A 6 -30.57 -18.78 15.13
CA THR A 6 -30.62 -19.57 16.36
C THR A 6 -30.23 -18.73 17.56
N HIS A 7 -31.04 -18.86 18.59
CA HIS A 7 -31.08 -18.21 19.89
C HIS A 7 -29.70 -18.14 20.58
N ILE A 8 -29.29 -16.91 20.99
CA ILE A 8 -28.15 -16.66 21.90
C ILE A 8 -28.72 -16.47 23.31
N PRO A 9 -28.21 -17.15 24.33
CA PRO A 9 -28.70 -16.98 25.69
C PRO A 9 -28.33 -15.62 26.30
N ASP A 10 -29.26 -15.08 27.04
CA ASP A 10 -29.23 -13.80 27.75
C ASP A 10 -28.14 -13.80 28.84
N ILE A 11 -27.08 -13.00 28.66
CA ILE A 11 -26.05 -12.77 29.69
C ILE A 11 -26.44 -11.49 30.41
N GLY A 12 -27.00 -11.62 31.61
CA GLY A 12 -27.46 -10.53 32.47
C GLY A 12 -26.37 -9.51 32.80
N PHE A 13 -26.65 -8.23 32.51
CA PHE A 13 -25.85 -7.09 32.95
C PHE A 13 -26.33 -6.57 34.31
N PRO A 14 -25.43 -6.08 35.19
CA PRO A 14 -25.83 -5.49 36.48
C PRO A 14 -26.59 -4.18 36.25
N GLN A 15 -27.70 -4.02 36.98
CA GLN A 15 -28.50 -2.80 37.01
C GLN A 15 -27.71 -1.66 37.65
N GLY A 16 -27.55 -0.53 36.93
CA GLY A 16 -27.03 0.70 37.54
C GLY A 16 -26.21 1.64 36.64
N ALA A 17 -26.24 1.53 35.32
CA ALA A 17 -25.64 2.54 34.43
C ALA A 17 -26.71 3.24 33.60
N SER A 18 -26.83 4.55 33.76
CA SER A 18 -27.81 5.40 33.06
C SER A 18 -27.53 5.39 31.53
N ALA A 19 -28.62 5.28 30.79
CA ALA A 19 -28.67 5.22 29.34
C ALA A 19 -28.04 6.45 28.66
N ARG A 20 -26.84 6.27 28.08
CA ARG A 20 -26.31 7.09 26.98
C ARG A 20 -25.55 6.24 25.94
N TYR A 21 -26.09 5.09 25.59
CA TYR A 21 -25.56 4.28 24.47
C TYR A 21 -26.69 4.03 23.44
N SER A 22 -27.09 5.09 22.74
CA SER A 22 -27.87 4.95 21.51
C SER A 22 -26.89 5.13 20.33
N GLY A 23 -26.28 4.06 19.87
CA GLY A 23 -25.40 4.14 18.70
C GLY A 23 -24.41 2.99 18.50
N LEU A 24 -24.56 1.87 19.21
CA LEU A 24 -23.79 0.68 18.83
C LEU A 24 -24.32 0.13 17.50
N ARG A 25 -23.73 0.59 16.38
CA ARG A 25 -23.76 -0.16 15.15
C ARG A 25 -22.89 -1.39 15.36
N LEU A 26 -23.50 -2.55 15.43
CA LEU A 26 -22.82 -3.84 15.35
C LEU A 26 -21.99 -3.83 14.06
N ILE A 27 -20.67 -3.70 14.18
CA ILE A 27 -19.77 -3.91 13.04
C ILE A 27 -19.73 -5.42 12.83
N LEU A 28 -20.55 -5.90 11.89
CA LEU A 28 -20.38 -7.23 11.34
C LEU A 28 -19.01 -7.21 10.63
N VAL A 29 -18.02 -7.88 11.22
CA VAL A 29 -16.78 -8.21 10.53
C VAL A 29 -17.13 -9.23 9.46
N MET A 30 -17.37 -8.76 8.25
CA MET A 30 -17.54 -9.61 7.08
C MET A 30 -16.17 -10.00 6.54
N GLU A 31 -16.00 -11.28 6.30
CA GLU A 31 -14.79 -11.89 5.74
C GLU A 31 -14.25 -11.11 4.53
N GLY A 32 -13.01 -10.63 4.62
CA GLY A 32 -12.16 -10.28 3.48
C GLY A 32 -12.64 -9.18 2.52
N HIS A 33 -13.71 -8.44 2.82
CA HIS A 33 -14.23 -7.38 1.98
C HIS A 33 -13.92 -6.02 2.61
N SER A 34 -13.17 -5.19 1.90
CA SER A 34 -13.05 -3.77 2.24
C SER A 34 -14.45 -3.17 2.41
N MET A 35 -14.67 -2.39 3.47
CA MET A 35 -15.93 -1.70 3.67
C MET A 35 -16.21 -0.80 2.46
N PRO A 36 -17.42 -0.83 1.89
CA PRO A 36 -17.74 0.06 0.78
C PRO A 36 -17.61 1.52 1.24
N LEU A 37 -17.20 2.39 0.32
CA LEU A 37 -17.18 3.83 0.55
C LEU A 37 -18.51 4.31 1.13
N SER A 38 -18.48 5.33 1.98
CA SER A 38 -19.71 5.96 2.45
C SER A 38 -20.46 6.58 1.27
N LYS A 39 -21.79 6.78 1.41
CA LYS A 39 -22.58 7.42 0.36
C LYS A 39 -22.06 8.81 0.00
N ASP A 40 -21.57 9.56 1.00
CA ASP A 40 -21.04 10.91 0.81
C ASP A 40 -19.71 10.87 0.06
N GLN A 41 -18.82 9.92 0.39
CA GLN A 41 -17.57 9.71 -0.34
C GLN A 41 -17.82 9.30 -1.80
N GLN A 42 -18.80 8.42 -2.03
CA GLN A 42 -19.17 8.03 -3.39
C GLN A 42 -19.76 9.20 -4.17
N ALA A 43 -20.65 9.99 -3.56
CA ALA A 43 -21.24 11.18 -4.19
C ALA A 43 -20.17 12.23 -4.54
N GLU A 44 -19.16 12.44 -3.68
CA GLU A 44 -18.04 13.33 -3.98
C GLU A 44 -17.23 12.83 -5.19
N ILE A 45 -16.95 11.53 -5.26
CA ILE A 45 -16.25 10.91 -6.38
C ILE A 45 -17.05 11.09 -7.67
N ASP A 46 -18.35 10.79 -7.64
CA ASP A 46 -19.22 10.88 -8.80
C ASP A 46 -19.27 12.32 -9.33
N ALA A 47 -19.43 13.31 -8.45
CA ALA A 47 -19.41 14.72 -8.81
C ALA A 47 -18.09 15.17 -9.44
N GLN A 48 -16.94 14.68 -8.93
CA GLN A 48 -15.64 14.97 -9.53
C GLN A 48 -15.47 14.33 -10.92
N ARG A 49 -16.04 13.15 -11.14
CA ARG A 49 -15.97 12.42 -12.41
C ARG A 49 -16.90 12.97 -13.49
N GLU A 50 -18.02 13.58 -13.09
CA GLU A 50 -18.94 14.24 -14.03
C GLU A 50 -18.36 15.52 -14.64
N THR A 51 -17.37 16.14 -13.97
CA THR A 51 -16.72 17.35 -14.46
C THR A 51 -15.63 17.00 -15.45
N SER A 52 -15.82 17.29 -16.74
CA SER A 52 -14.82 17.07 -17.78
C SER A 52 -14.30 18.39 -18.34
N HIS A 53 -13.01 18.42 -18.68
CA HIS A 53 -12.36 19.57 -19.28
C HIS A 53 -11.61 19.16 -20.55
N SER A 54 -11.68 19.98 -21.62
CA SER A 54 -10.80 19.81 -22.75
C SER A 54 -9.36 20.15 -22.36
N THR A 55 -8.40 19.33 -22.79
CA THR A 55 -6.98 19.57 -22.54
C THR A 55 -6.16 19.32 -23.79
N LEU A 56 -5.08 20.10 -23.96
CA LEU A 56 -4.03 19.85 -24.99
C LEU A 56 -2.95 18.87 -24.45
N ARG A 57 -3.00 18.53 -23.22
CA ARG A 57 -2.09 17.55 -22.60
C ARG A 57 -2.43 16.14 -23.09
N ALA A 58 -1.41 15.32 -23.36
CA ALA A 58 -1.61 13.91 -23.64
C ALA A 58 -2.26 13.20 -22.46
N THR A 59 -3.22 12.34 -22.70
CA THR A 59 -3.91 11.52 -21.70
C THR A 59 -3.61 10.05 -21.92
N ALA A 60 -3.55 9.27 -20.84
CA ALA A 60 -3.46 7.82 -20.86
C ALA A 60 -4.86 7.22 -20.62
N PRO A 61 -5.51 6.63 -21.65
CA PRO A 61 -6.89 6.14 -21.51
C PRO A 61 -7.07 5.14 -20.36
N GLY A 62 -6.04 4.34 -20.09
CA GLY A 62 -6.03 3.40 -18.96
C GLY A 62 -6.06 4.10 -17.60
N MET A 63 -5.41 5.27 -17.48
CA MET A 63 -5.39 6.06 -16.25
C MET A 63 -6.66 6.88 -16.05
N GLU A 64 -7.26 7.39 -17.13
CA GLU A 64 -8.47 8.21 -17.06
C GLU A 64 -9.63 7.50 -16.33
N LYS A 65 -9.72 6.19 -16.44
CA LYS A 65 -10.74 5.40 -15.72
C LYS A 65 -10.50 5.33 -14.22
N HIS A 66 -9.26 5.58 -13.75
CA HIS A 66 -8.88 5.57 -12.33
C HIS A 66 -8.96 6.93 -11.67
N LEU A 67 -9.00 8.03 -12.45
CA LEU A 67 -9.10 9.38 -11.90
C LEU A 67 -10.30 9.48 -10.94
N TYR A 68 -10.03 9.99 -9.74
CA TYR A 68 -10.96 10.19 -8.64
C TYR A 68 -11.66 8.92 -8.13
N THR A 69 -11.44 7.76 -8.72
CA THR A 69 -11.99 6.50 -8.23
C THR A 69 -11.21 6.02 -7.02
N ALA A 70 -11.86 5.85 -5.88
CA ALA A 70 -11.25 5.24 -4.71
C ALA A 70 -11.23 3.72 -4.87
N HIS A 71 -10.03 3.15 -4.78
CA HIS A 71 -9.80 1.71 -4.73
C HIS A 71 -9.69 1.30 -3.26
N PRO A 72 -10.68 0.60 -2.69
CA PRO A 72 -10.66 0.21 -1.29
C PRO A 72 -9.49 -0.70 -0.95
N VAL A 73 -8.88 -0.50 0.21
CA VAL A 73 -7.78 -1.30 0.74
C VAL A 73 -7.94 -1.47 2.24
N LEU A 74 -7.78 -2.67 2.77
CA LEU A 74 -8.07 -3.02 4.16
C LEU A 74 -9.54 -2.76 4.51
N ASP A 75 -9.84 -2.43 5.78
CA ASP A 75 -11.20 -2.19 6.27
C ASP A 75 -11.72 -0.77 5.97
N HIS A 76 -10.90 0.27 6.16
CA HIS A 76 -11.27 1.68 5.98
C HIS A 76 -10.36 2.46 5.02
N GLY A 77 -9.31 1.82 4.51
CA GLY A 77 -8.32 2.46 3.65
C GLY A 77 -8.72 2.51 2.18
N PHE A 78 -8.03 3.34 1.42
CA PHE A 78 -8.15 3.40 -0.03
C PHE A 78 -6.90 4.00 -0.69
N VAL A 79 -6.79 3.77 -2.00
CA VAL A 79 -5.93 4.48 -2.94
C VAL A 79 -6.80 5.16 -3.98
N ARG A 80 -6.59 6.45 -4.23
CA ARG A 80 -7.32 7.24 -5.23
C ARG A 80 -6.35 8.05 -6.08
N VAL A 81 -6.44 7.96 -7.39
CA VAL A 81 -5.66 8.80 -8.30
C VAL A 81 -6.28 10.19 -8.36
N ILE A 82 -5.48 11.22 -8.10
CA ILE A 82 -5.91 12.62 -8.16
C ILE A 82 -5.43 13.29 -9.45
N ASP A 83 -4.22 12.96 -9.90
CA ASP A 83 -3.63 13.57 -11.09
C ASP A 83 -2.46 12.72 -11.58
N TYR A 84 -2.11 12.85 -12.83
CA TYR A 84 -0.93 12.20 -13.41
C TYR A 84 -0.36 13.04 -14.56
N MET A 85 0.88 12.76 -14.92
CA MET A 85 1.57 13.36 -16.06
C MET A 85 2.31 12.28 -16.83
N GLY A 86 2.13 12.26 -18.15
CA GLY A 86 2.85 11.33 -19.03
C GLY A 86 2.22 9.97 -19.18
N ASP A 87 2.77 9.21 -20.10
CA ASP A 87 2.42 7.84 -20.48
C ASP A 87 3.66 7.14 -21.05
N ASP A 88 3.53 5.93 -21.60
CA ASP A 88 4.65 5.23 -22.24
C ASP A 88 5.32 6.05 -23.37
N ASN A 89 4.55 6.91 -24.08
CA ASN A 89 5.10 7.79 -25.11
C ASN A 89 6.00 8.88 -24.51
N ALA A 90 5.63 9.42 -23.34
CA ALA A 90 6.43 10.43 -22.65
C ALA A 90 7.82 9.88 -22.29
N ILE A 91 7.91 8.61 -21.88
CA ILE A 91 9.18 7.92 -21.59
C ILE A 91 10.06 7.87 -22.85
N THR A 92 9.49 7.44 -23.96
CA THR A 92 10.23 7.31 -25.23
C THR A 92 10.61 8.64 -25.83
N GLN A 93 9.77 9.67 -25.71
CA GLN A 93 10.08 11.06 -26.09
C GLN A 93 11.27 11.60 -25.30
N ALA A 94 11.26 11.42 -23.96
CA ALA A 94 12.34 11.85 -23.10
C ALA A 94 13.67 11.17 -23.48
N ALA A 95 13.65 9.86 -23.72
CA ALA A 95 14.83 9.13 -24.18
C ALA A 95 15.37 9.66 -25.53
N ARG A 96 14.51 10.01 -26.47
CA ARG A 96 14.88 10.47 -27.81
C ARG A 96 15.45 11.89 -27.85
N VAL A 97 15.08 12.74 -26.90
CA VAL A 97 15.69 14.08 -26.76
C VAL A 97 17.21 14.02 -26.71
N SER A 98 17.77 13.00 -26.04
CA SER A 98 19.20 12.79 -25.93
C SER A 98 19.92 12.53 -27.28
N TYR A 99 19.19 12.15 -28.33
CA TYR A 99 19.75 11.89 -29.65
C TYR A 99 19.55 13.04 -30.65
N GLY A 100 18.96 14.18 -30.26
CA GLY A 100 18.74 15.34 -31.09
C GLY A 100 17.84 15.11 -32.34
N LYS A 101 17.25 13.93 -32.42
CA LYS A 101 16.38 13.54 -33.55
C LYS A 101 14.93 13.55 -33.08
N GLY A 102 14.31 14.70 -33.06
CA GLY A 102 12.92 14.94 -32.67
C GLY A 102 11.97 13.74 -32.65
N THR A 103 10.82 13.94 -32.11
CA THR A 103 9.70 13.06 -31.83
C THR A 103 9.13 12.27 -33.00
N LYS A 104 9.92 11.48 -33.74
CA LYS A 104 9.33 10.54 -34.67
C LYS A 104 8.73 9.39 -33.89
N SER A 105 7.40 9.35 -33.83
CA SER A 105 6.63 8.18 -33.46
C SER A 105 7.17 6.96 -34.19
N VAL A 106 7.46 5.87 -33.49
CA VAL A 106 8.07 4.73 -34.11
C VAL A 106 7.44 3.44 -33.60
N GLN A 107 7.32 2.52 -34.52
CA GLN A 107 6.79 1.16 -34.36
C GLN A 107 7.50 0.28 -33.32
N ASN A 108 8.35 0.84 -32.43
CA ASN A 108 9.11 0.03 -31.46
C ASN A 108 9.32 0.74 -30.10
N ASP A 109 8.28 1.39 -29.58
CA ASP A 109 8.36 2.06 -28.28
C ASP A 109 8.50 1.05 -27.12
N GLU A 110 7.85 -0.10 -27.19
CA GLU A 110 8.01 -1.18 -26.21
C GLU A 110 9.46 -1.67 -26.13
N GLY A 111 10.12 -1.89 -27.28
CA GLY A 111 11.53 -2.31 -27.34
C GLY A 111 12.49 -1.30 -26.71
N LEU A 112 12.26 0.00 -26.92
CA LEU A 112 13.04 1.07 -26.30
C LEU A 112 12.83 1.11 -24.77
N ILE A 113 11.59 1.05 -24.31
CA ILE A 113 11.26 1.02 -22.88
C ILE A 113 11.92 -0.19 -22.21
N ARG A 114 11.85 -1.37 -22.82
CA ARG A 114 12.54 -2.58 -22.32
C ARG A 114 14.05 -2.41 -22.27
N TYR A 115 14.65 -1.77 -23.28
CA TYR A 115 16.08 -1.45 -23.26
C TYR A 115 16.43 -0.50 -22.11
N LEU A 116 15.70 0.58 -21.92
CA LEU A 116 15.91 1.54 -20.85
C LEU A 116 15.79 0.89 -19.47
N MET A 117 14.76 0.07 -19.27
CA MET A 117 14.55 -0.65 -18.02
C MET A 117 15.68 -1.63 -17.72
N ARG A 118 16.11 -2.43 -18.71
CA ARG A 118 17.18 -3.42 -18.57
C ARG A 118 18.51 -2.78 -18.21
N HIS A 119 18.83 -1.62 -18.81
CA HIS A 119 20.09 -0.92 -18.62
C HIS A 119 20.07 0.16 -17.53
N TRP A 120 19.02 0.18 -16.69
CA TRP A 120 18.92 1.09 -15.53
C TRP A 120 18.92 2.58 -15.88
N HIS A 121 18.42 2.95 -17.07
CA HIS A 121 18.19 4.35 -17.41
C HIS A 121 16.97 4.86 -16.64
N SER A 122 17.16 5.70 -15.63
CA SER A 122 16.08 6.18 -14.75
C SER A 122 15.36 7.40 -15.30
N THR A 123 16.11 8.40 -15.79
CA THR A 123 15.61 9.74 -16.15
C THR A 123 14.40 9.74 -17.10
N PRO A 124 14.32 8.88 -18.15
CA PRO A 124 13.12 8.86 -18.98
C PRO A 124 11.85 8.49 -18.24
N PHE A 125 11.93 7.62 -17.25
CA PHE A 125 10.79 7.23 -16.41
C PHE A 125 10.43 8.32 -15.39
N GLU A 126 11.38 9.15 -14.96
CA GLU A 126 11.16 10.30 -14.07
C GLU A 126 10.32 11.41 -14.73
N MET A 127 10.14 11.37 -16.07
CA MET A 127 9.28 12.31 -16.81
C MET A 127 7.79 11.97 -16.73
N CYS A 128 7.42 10.91 -16.06
CA CYS A 128 6.05 10.55 -15.72
C CYS A 128 5.85 10.70 -14.20
N GLU A 129 4.76 11.33 -13.79
CA GLU A 129 4.44 11.53 -12.36
C GLU A 129 3.00 11.12 -12.07
N ILE A 130 2.75 10.67 -10.84
CA ILE A 130 1.40 10.39 -10.33
C ILE A 130 1.20 11.04 -8.95
N LYS A 131 0.00 11.53 -8.69
CA LYS A 131 -0.45 12.04 -7.40
C LYS A 131 -1.60 11.20 -6.89
N LEU A 132 -1.37 10.54 -5.76
CA LEU A 132 -2.33 9.69 -5.10
C LEU A 132 -2.85 10.36 -3.83
N HIS A 133 -4.14 10.17 -3.55
CA HIS A 133 -4.73 10.35 -2.24
C HIS A 133 -4.83 8.96 -1.61
N VAL A 134 -4.20 8.78 -0.47
CA VAL A 134 -4.15 7.48 0.22
C VAL A 134 -4.65 7.64 1.65
N LYS A 135 -5.58 6.79 2.05
CA LYS A 135 -6.02 6.61 3.43
C LYS A 135 -5.46 5.31 3.96
N LEU A 136 -4.70 5.37 5.04
CA LEU A 136 -3.94 4.23 5.55
C LEU A 136 -3.71 4.34 7.06
N PRO A 137 -3.50 3.21 7.78
CA PRO A 137 -3.14 3.24 9.19
C PRO A 137 -1.78 3.91 9.42
N VAL A 138 -1.64 4.63 10.53
CA VAL A 138 -0.40 5.35 10.87
C VAL A 138 0.83 4.42 10.88
N PHE A 139 0.71 3.19 11.38
CA PHE A 139 1.86 2.27 11.39
C PHE A 139 2.30 1.86 9.97
N VAL A 140 1.38 1.78 9.01
CA VAL A 140 1.68 1.56 7.57
C VAL A 140 2.31 2.82 6.98
N ALA A 141 1.77 4.00 7.32
CA ALA A 141 2.32 5.29 6.90
C ALA A 141 3.79 5.44 7.34
N ARG A 142 4.13 5.03 8.57
CA ARG A 142 5.51 5.05 9.09
C ARG A 142 6.47 4.18 8.29
N GLN A 143 6.01 3.09 7.72
CA GLN A 143 6.81 2.23 6.84
C GLN A 143 6.90 2.82 5.43
N TRP A 144 5.81 3.37 4.90
CA TRP A 144 5.75 3.96 3.55
C TRP A 144 6.64 5.20 3.41
N ILE A 145 6.63 6.10 4.39
CA ILE A 145 7.39 7.36 4.35
C ILE A 145 8.92 7.16 4.33
N ARG A 146 9.41 5.93 4.51
CA ARG A 146 10.83 5.60 4.31
C ARG A 146 11.24 5.71 2.84
N HIS A 147 10.28 5.69 1.89
CA HIS A 147 10.49 6.05 0.48
C HIS A 147 10.47 7.58 0.35
N ARG A 148 11.67 8.20 0.42
CA ARG A 148 11.84 9.64 0.57
C ARG A 148 11.87 10.42 -0.75
N THR A 149 11.96 9.73 -1.89
CA THR A 149 11.98 10.33 -3.23
C THR A 149 10.56 10.60 -3.73
N ALA A 150 9.77 11.28 -2.92
CA ALA A 150 8.37 11.63 -3.18
C ALA A 150 8.00 12.87 -2.37
N ASN A 151 6.88 13.49 -2.71
CA ASN A 151 6.27 14.58 -1.96
C ASN A 151 5.06 14.05 -1.19
N VAL A 152 4.98 14.40 0.10
CA VAL A 152 3.87 14.01 0.98
C VAL A 152 3.25 15.22 1.62
N ASN A 153 1.93 15.28 1.62
CA ASN A 153 1.14 16.24 2.41
C ASN A 153 0.09 15.46 3.20
N GLU A 154 0.34 15.30 4.50
CA GLU A 154 -0.48 14.47 5.38
C GLU A 154 -1.54 15.32 6.09
N TYR A 155 -2.71 14.71 6.31
CA TYR A 155 -3.77 15.24 7.15
C TYR A 155 -3.25 15.55 8.56
N SER A 156 -3.54 16.73 9.05
CA SER A 156 -2.95 17.20 10.30
C SER A 156 -3.88 17.04 11.50
N ALA A 157 -3.56 16.10 12.37
CA ALA A 157 -4.18 15.97 13.69
C ALA A 157 -3.94 17.16 14.64
N ARG A 158 -3.18 18.19 14.20
CA ARG A 158 -3.03 19.47 14.93
C ARG A 158 -4.18 20.44 14.63
N TYR A 159 -4.70 20.37 13.39
CA TYR A 159 -5.73 21.29 12.90
C TYR A 159 -7.11 20.68 12.91
N SER A 160 -7.21 19.37 12.81
CA SER A 160 -8.47 18.64 12.72
C SER A 160 -8.50 17.49 13.72
N ILE A 161 -9.70 17.08 14.10
CA ILE A 161 -9.95 15.85 14.85
C ILE A 161 -9.86 14.70 13.85
N LEU A 162 -9.06 13.68 14.16
CA LEU A 162 -8.99 12.48 13.33
C LEU A 162 -10.31 11.70 13.41
N ASP A 163 -10.67 11.05 12.30
CA ASP A 163 -11.83 10.18 12.28
C ASP A 163 -11.65 9.00 13.25
N ARG A 164 -12.74 8.54 13.87
CA ARG A 164 -12.77 7.39 14.78
C ARG A 164 -12.72 6.07 13.99
N GLU A 165 -11.65 5.88 13.23
CA GLU A 165 -11.45 4.73 12.38
C GLU A 165 -10.09 4.10 12.64
N PHE A 166 -10.10 2.79 12.91
CA PHE A 166 -8.93 2.02 13.31
C PHE A 166 -8.84 0.77 12.46
N TYR A 167 -7.66 0.42 12.04
CA TYR A 167 -7.41 -0.85 11.40
C TYR A 167 -7.53 -1.98 12.40
N ILE A 168 -8.45 -2.89 12.15
CA ILE A 168 -8.60 -4.14 12.89
C ILE A 168 -8.39 -5.28 11.90
N PRO A 169 -7.32 -6.08 12.06
CA PRO A 169 -7.03 -7.17 11.12
C PRO A 169 -8.13 -8.23 11.14
N ALA A 170 -8.37 -8.88 9.99
CA ALA A 170 -9.20 -10.06 9.94
C ALA A 170 -8.60 -11.21 10.79
N PRO A 171 -9.40 -12.10 11.38
CA PRO A 171 -8.90 -13.16 12.25
C PRO A 171 -7.83 -14.04 11.62
N ASP A 172 -7.96 -14.35 10.33
CA ASP A 172 -7.03 -15.14 9.53
C ASP A 172 -5.72 -14.40 9.18
N ALA A 173 -5.69 -13.08 9.34
CA ALA A 173 -4.49 -12.27 9.20
C ALA A 173 -3.63 -12.19 10.47
N LEU A 174 -4.10 -12.74 11.58
CA LEU A 174 -3.36 -12.79 12.85
C LEU A 174 -2.44 -14.00 12.91
N ASN A 175 -1.15 -13.75 12.73
CA ASN A 175 -0.11 -14.77 12.72
C ASN A 175 0.89 -14.56 13.86
N ALA A 176 1.44 -15.65 14.36
CA ALA A 176 2.55 -15.61 15.30
C ALA A 176 3.80 -14.99 14.64
N GLN A 177 4.79 -14.63 15.47
CA GLN A 177 6.09 -14.22 14.96
C GLN A 177 6.78 -15.39 14.26
N SER A 178 7.31 -15.17 13.05
CA SER A 178 8.12 -16.18 12.36
C SER A 178 9.37 -16.52 13.18
N VAL A 179 9.66 -17.80 13.31
CA VAL A 179 10.88 -18.30 13.98
C VAL A 179 12.11 -18.29 13.06
N ILE A 180 11.89 -18.12 11.75
CA ILE A 180 12.96 -18.13 10.73
C ILE A 180 13.36 -16.70 10.34
N ASN A 181 12.40 -15.79 10.32
CA ASN A 181 12.60 -14.40 9.93
C ASN A 181 12.00 -13.46 10.98
N ASN A 182 12.86 -12.69 11.65
CA ASN A 182 12.44 -11.75 12.70
C ASN A 182 11.48 -10.63 12.22
N GLN A 183 11.27 -10.49 10.92
CA GLN A 183 10.34 -9.52 10.33
C GLN A 183 9.11 -10.18 9.70
N GLY A 184 9.07 -11.51 9.63
CA GLY A 184 8.02 -12.27 8.97
C GLY A 184 6.92 -12.74 9.90
N ARG A 185 5.77 -13.07 9.30
CA ARG A 185 4.67 -13.77 9.97
C ARG A 185 4.93 -15.29 9.94
N GLY A 186 4.61 -15.97 11.03
CA GLY A 186 4.63 -17.41 11.16
C GLY A 186 3.25 -18.05 10.93
N GLU A 187 2.93 -19.07 11.68
CA GLU A 187 1.65 -19.75 11.63
C GLU A 187 0.51 -18.87 12.16
N ALA A 188 -0.72 -19.12 11.69
CA ALA A 188 -1.90 -18.44 12.18
C ALA A 188 -2.12 -18.73 13.67
N LEU A 189 -2.61 -17.74 14.41
CA LEU A 189 -3.01 -17.94 15.81
C LEU A 189 -4.21 -18.88 15.89
N SER A 190 -4.37 -19.55 17.05
CA SER A 190 -5.60 -20.26 17.35
C SER A 190 -6.80 -19.28 17.36
N ALA A 191 -7.99 -19.79 17.08
CA ALA A 191 -9.22 -18.96 17.05
C ALA A 191 -9.44 -18.23 18.41
N GLU A 192 -9.14 -18.86 19.52
CA GLU A 192 -9.28 -18.29 20.87
C GLU A 192 -8.28 -17.14 21.08
N GLU A 193 -7.01 -17.36 20.71
CA GLU A 193 -5.97 -16.32 20.81
C GLU A 193 -6.24 -15.15 19.86
N ALA A 194 -6.69 -15.42 18.62
CA ALA A 194 -7.07 -14.40 17.66
C ALA A 194 -8.21 -13.53 18.20
N GLN A 195 -9.26 -14.12 18.75
CA GLN A 195 -10.38 -13.38 19.37
C GLN A 195 -9.91 -12.52 20.54
N ARG A 196 -9.03 -13.04 21.40
CA ARG A 196 -8.46 -12.26 22.51
C ARG A 196 -7.66 -11.06 22.02
N VAL A 197 -6.82 -11.25 21.00
CA VAL A 197 -6.01 -10.18 20.41
C VAL A 197 -6.90 -9.12 19.75
N LEU A 198 -7.90 -9.54 18.95
CA LEU A 198 -8.86 -8.62 18.32
C LEU A 198 -9.61 -7.79 19.36
N LYS A 199 -10.02 -8.42 20.47
CA LYS A 199 -10.67 -7.71 21.58
C LYS A 199 -9.75 -6.65 22.17
N TYR A 200 -8.47 -6.94 22.42
CA TYR A 200 -7.52 -5.95 22.92
C TYR A 200 -7.34 -4.80 21.94
N LEU A 201 -7.13 -5.08 20.65
CA LEU A 201 -6.94 -4.05 19.63
C LEU A 201 -8.16 -3.13 19.53
N THR A 202 -9.36 -3.69 19.61
CA THR A 202 -10.60 -2.91 19.52
C THR A 202 -10.85 -2.11 20.79
N ASP A 203 -10.80 -2.75 21.98
CA ASP A 203 -11.12 -2.09 23.25
C ASP A 203 -10.12 -0.96 23.55
N ASP A 204 -8.82 -1.20 23.31
CA ASP A 204 -7.79 -0.20 23.56
C ASP A 204 -7.87 0.96 22.57
N ALA A 205 -8.13 0.69 21.29
CA ALA A 205 -8.31 1.74 20.30
C ALA A 205 -9.49 2.66 20.66
N MET A 206 -10.63 2.08 21.01
CA MET A 206 -11.82 2.82 21.39
C MET A 206 -11.59 3.63 22.66
N ARG A 207 -10.99 3.03 23.69
CA ARG A 207 -10.70 3.72 24.96
C ARG A 207 -9.72 4.86 24.77
N CYS A 208 -8.67 4.67 23.99
CA CYS A 208 -7.72 5.73 23.69
C CYS A 208 -8.39 6.90 22.97
N TYR A 209 -9.32 6.60 22.07
CA TYR A 209 -10.06 7.64 21.35
C TYR A 209 -11.07 8.36 22.26
N ASP A 210 -11.78 7.65 23.13
CA ASP A 210 -12.67 8.27 24.12
C ASP A 210 -11.90 9.28 25.01
N HIS A 211 -10.73 8.90 25.50
CA HIS A 211 -9.87 9.80 26.26
C HIS A 211 -9.34 10.96 25.40
N TYR A 212 -9.04 10.73 24.11
CA TYR A 212 -8.66 11.79 23.20
C TYR A 212 -9.77 12.82 23.03
N GLU A 213 -11.02 12.39 22.81
CA GLU A 213 -12.20 13.28 22.74
C GLU A 213 -12.41 14.02 24.06
N GLU A 214 -12.31 13.33 25.21
CA GLU A 214 -12.42 13.96 26.54
C GLU A 214 -11.34 15.03 26.74
N MET A 215 -10.08 14.75 26.39
CA MET A 215 -8.98 15.71 26.53
C MET A 215 -9.14 16.98 25.69
N ILE A 216 -9.75 16.88 24.51
CA ILE A 216 -9.98 18.03 23.62
C ILE A 216 -11.34 18.69 23.84
N SER A 217 -12.24 18.06 24.61
CA SER A 217 -13.58 18.61 24.88
C SER A 217 -13.48 19.88 25.74
N ASP A 218 -14.37 20.81 25.43
CA ASP A 218 -14.38 22.17 26.02
C ASP A 218 -15.61 22.33 26.92
N GLU A 219 -15.97 21.30 27.70
CA GLU A 219 -17.12 21.36 28.63
C GLU A 219 -16.89 22.39 29.77
N GLY A 220 -16.72 23.68 29.37
CA GLY A 220 -16.57 24.79 30.30
C GLY A 220 -15.17 25.01 30.88
N GLN A 221 -14.16 24.27 30.40
CA GLN A 221 -12.73 24.43 30.71
C GLN A 221 -11.93 24.40 29.41
N GLN A 222 -10.75 25.03 29.42
CA GLN A 222 -9.84 24.94 28.28
C GLN A 222 -9.38 23.49 28.09
N GLY A 223 -9.82 22.83 27.00
CA GLY A 223 -9.36 21.52 26.62
C GLY A 223 -7.86 21.49 26.31
N LEU A 224 -7.24 20.32 26.35
CA LEU A 224 -5.85 20.11 25.97
C LEU A 224 -5.65 20.44 24.49
N ALA A 225 -4.53 21.10 24.16
CA ALA A 225 -4.18 21.39 22.77
C ALA A 225 -4.16 20.08 21.93
N ARG A 226 -4.81 20.07 20.75
CA ARG A 226 -4.91 18.89 19.86
C ARG A 226 -3.56 18.29 19.55
N GLU A 227 -2.51 19.10 19.41
CA GLU A 227 -1.14 18.65 19.16
C GLU A 227 -0.56 17.77 20.28
N LEU A 228 -1.08 17.89 21.50
CA LEU A 228 -0.72 17.06 22.65
C LEU A 228 -1.71 15.90 22.83
N ALA A 229 -3.02 16.17 22.77
CA ALA A 229 -4.06 15.15 22.98
C ALA A 229 -3.88 13.94 22.03
N ARG A 230 -3.49 14.17 20.77
CA ARG A 230 -3.23 13.12 19.77
C ARG A 230 -2.15 12.11 20.16
N MET A 231 -1.32 12.37 21.19
CA MET A 231 -0.33 11.43 21.69
C MET A 231 -0.97 10.14 22.22
N ASN A 232 -2.22 10.21 22.64
CA ASN A 232 -2.97 9.07 23.17
C ASN A 232 -3.55 8.16 22.10
N LEU A 233 -3.50 8.55 20.81
CA LEU A 233 -4.07 7.77 19.72
C LEU A 233 -3.16 6.59 19.35
N PRO A 234 -3.70 5.36 19.21
CA PRO A 234 -2.91 4.19 18.88
C PRO A 234 -2.47 4.20 17.42
N ALA A 235 -1.40 3.46 17.10
CA ALA A 235 -0.78 3.46 15.78
C ALA A 235 -1.66 2.87 14.65
N ASN A 236 -2.72 2.14 14.98
CA ASN A 236 -3.66 1.59 14.01
C ASN A 236 -4.76 2.57 13.59
N ILE A 237 -4.79 3.81 14.13
CA ILE A 237 -5.69 4.86 13.65
C ILE A 237 -5.38 5.20 12.20
N TYR A 238 -6.41 5.49 11.41
CA TYR A 238 -6.25 5.92 10.02
C TYR A 238 -5.83 7.38 9.92
N THR A 239 -4.87 7.63 9.01
CA THR A 239 -4.50 8.95 8.50
C THR A 239 -4.70 9.00 7.00
N GLN A 240 -4.59 10.19 6.41
CA GLN A 240 -4.72 10.39 4.98
C GLN A 240 -3.61 11.31 4.49
N TRP A 241 -3.15 11.11 3.26
CA TRP A 241 -2.20 12.01 2.63
C TRP A 241 -2.35 12.10 1.11
N TYR A 242 -1.88 13.19 0.56
CA TYR A 242 -1.48 13.22 -0.83
C TYR A 242 -0.02 12.78 -0.95
N TRP A 243 0.23 11.84 -1.85
CA TRP A 243 1.55 11.32 -2.16
C TRP A 243 1.81 11.49 -3.65
N LYS A 244 2.83 12.31 -4.03
CA LYS A 244 3.22 12.56 -5.40
C LYS A 244 4.60 11.97 -5.64
N VAL A 245 4.76 11.21 -6.72
CA VAL A 245 5.97 10.48 -7.04
C VAL A 245 6.13 10.34 -8.54
N ASP A 246 7.37 10.39 -9.05
CA ASP A 246 7.67 10.00 -10.42
C ASP A 246 7.62 8.49 -10.62
N LEU A 247 7.49 8.04 -11.87
CA LEU A 247 7.34 6.62 -12.20
C LEU A 247 8.55 5.78 -11.82
N HIS A 248 9.80 6.29 -11.96
CA HIS A 248 10.98 5.54 -11.56
C HIS A 248 10.95 5.19 -10.07
N ASN A 249 10.68 6.18 -9.23
CA ASN A 249 10.60 6.00 -7.79
C ASN A 249 9.33 5.23 -7.36
N LEU A 250 8.23 5.36 -8.09
CA LEU A 250 7.04 4.52 -7.92
C LEU A 250 7.37 3.04 -8.14
N LEU A 251 8.02 2.70 -9.26
CA LEU A 251 8.42 1.32 -9.55
C LEU A 251 9.39 0.76 -8.50
N HIS A 252 10.29 1.62 -7.97
CA HIS A 252 11.14 1.22 -6.85
C HIS A 252 10.35 0.92 -5.57
N PHE A 253 9.34 1.74 -5.25
CA PHE A 253 8.41 1.48 -4.14
C PHE A 253 7.68 0.15 -4.36
N LEU A 254 7.09 -0.06 -5.52
CA LEU A 254 6.32 -1.26 -5.86
C LEU A 254 7.16 -2.53 -5.76
N ARG A 255 8.39 -2.52 -6.28
CA ARG A 255 9.31 -3.66 -6.17
C ARG A 255 9.52 -4.11 -4.72
N LEU A 256 9.61 -3.17 -3.79
CA LEU A 256 9.87 -3.47 -2.38
C LEU A 256 8.60 -3.75 -1.57
N ARG A 257 7.45 -3.23 -1.98
CA ARG A 257 6.22 -3.29 -1.19
C ARG A 257 5.16 -4.23 -1.74
N ALA A 258 5.23 -4.59 -3.02
CA ALA A 258 4.44 -5.66 -3.62
C ALA A 258 5.14 -7.03 -3.52
N ASP A 259 6.36 -7.09 -2.99
CA ASP A 259 7.07 -8.34 -2.73
C ASP A 259 6.30 -9.22 -1.74
N ALA A 260 6.30 -10.54 -1.96
CA ALA A 260 5.58 -11.50 -1.12
C ALA A 260 6.03 -11.48 0.35
N HIS A 261 7.29 -11.08 0.63
CA HIS A 261 7.84 -10.96 1.98
C HIS A 261 7.55 -9.59 2.62
N ALA A 262 6.96 -8.64 1.89
CA ALA A 262 6.54 -7.37 2.46
C ALA A 262 5.39 -7.59 3.47
N GLN A 263 5.33 -6.73 4.48
CA GLN A 263 4.22 -6.76 5.44
C GLN A 263 2.87 -6.67 4.71
N TYR A 264 1.91 -7.50 5.08
CA TYR A 264 0.61 -7.60 4.40
C TYR A 264 -0.07 -6.24 4.22
N GLU A 265 -0.12 -5.43 5.29
CA GLU A 265 -0.87 -4.17 5.29
C GLU A 265 -0.30 -3.12 4.33
N ILE A 266 0.99 -3.08 4.06
CA ILE A 266 1.54 -2.21 3.02
C ILE A 266 1.48 -2.86 1.64
N ARG A 267 1.58 -4.19 1.57
CA ARG A 267 1.55 -4.94 0.31
C ARG A 267 0.22 -4.76 -0.42
N VAL A 268 -0.91 -4.85 0.27
CA VAL A 268 -2.23 -4.67 -0.37
C VAL A 268 -2.43 -3.27 -0.96
N TYR A 269 -1.80 -2.23 -0.41
CA TYR A 269 -1.74 -0.90 -1.04
C TYR A 269 -0.87 -0.93 -2.30
N ALA A 270 0.30 -1.56 -2.22
CA ALA A 270 1.18 -1.70 -3.37
C ALA A 270 0.50 -2.50 -4.49
N ASP A 271 -0.23 -3.58 -4.18
CA ASP A 271 -0.98 -4.39 -5.15
C ASP A 271 -2.07 -3.57 -5.86
N ALA A 272 -2.78 -2.70 -5.13
CA ALA A 272 -3.75 -1.78 -5.72
C ALA A 272 -3.06 -0.79 -6.68
N ILE A 273 -1.91 -0.24 -6.28
CA ILE A 273 -1.13 0.70 -7.11
C ILE A 273 -0.51 -0.02 -8.31
N CYS A 274 -0.09 -1.27 -8.20
CA CYS A 274 0.38 -2.09 -9.33
C CYS A 274 -0.67 -2.16 -10.45
N LYS A 275 -1.94 -2.43 -10.10
CA LYS A 275 -3.05 -2.48 -11.08
C LYS A 275 -3.25 -1.14 -11.77
N ILE A 276 -3.23 -0.04 -11.02
CA ILE A 276 -3.33 1.32 -11.57
C ILE A 276 -2.14 1.61 -12.50
N THR A 277 -0.92 1.24 -12.10
CA THR A 277 0.29 1.48 -12.88
C THR A 277 0.31 0.67 -14.17
N ALA A 278 -0.17 -0.57 -14.15
CA ALA A 278 -0.30 -1.43 -15.33
C ALA A 278 -1.24 -0.83 -16.38
N ASP A 279 -2.32 -0.20 -15.94
CA ASP A 279 -3.26 0.48 -16.81
C ASP A 279 -2.72 1.85 -17.31
N TRP A 280 -1.89 2.51 -16.51
CA TRP A 280 -1.30 3.81 -16.84
C TRP A 280 -0.21 3.72 -17.90
N VAL A 281 0.76 2.84 -17.69
CA VAL A 281 1.97 2.69 -18.51
C VAL A 281 2.22 1.21 -18.84
N PRO A 282 1.38 0.57 -19.67
CA PRO A 282 1.38 -0.87 -19.87
C PRO A 282 2.71 -1.43 -20.39
N TYR A 283 3.45 -0.72 -21.24
CA TYR A 283 4.75 -1.20 -21.72
C TYR A 283 5.84 -1.08 -20.65
N ALA A 284 5.86 0.03 -19.92
CA ALA A 284 6.80 0.20 -18.81
C ALA A 284 6.50 -0.77 -17.67
N TYR A 285 5.22 -1.02 -17.36
CA TYR A 285 4.84 -1.97 -16.32
C TYR A 285 5.21 -3.40 -16.69
N LYS A 286 4.97 -3.84 -17.92
CA LYS A 286 5.40 -5.16 -18.42
C LYS A 286 6.92 -5.34 -18.38
N ALA A 287 7.68 -4.29 -18.70
CA ALA A 287 9.13 -4.31 -18.57
C ALA A 287 9.56 -4.37 -17.08
N PHE A 288 8.84 -3.67 -16.22
CA PHE A 288 9.07 -3.73 -14.77
C PHE A 288 8.80 -5.11 -14.17
N GLU A 289 7.69 -5.76 -14.56
CA GLU A 289 7.41 -7.14 -14.14
C GLU A 289 8.54 -8.09 -14.54
N ASP A 290 8.99 -8.02 -15.80
CA ASP A 290 10.02 -8.91 -16.33
C ASP A 290 11.40 -8.64 -15.69
N TYR A 291 11.87 -7.39 -15.67
CA TYR A 291 13.24 -7.06 -15.28
C TYR A 291 13.42 -6.73 -13.78
N ARG A 292 12.34 -6.44 -13.05
CA ARG A 292 12.43 -5.99 -11.65
C ARG A 292 11.69 -6.89 -10.67
N MET A 293 10.47 -7.30 -10.98
CA MET A 293 9.67 -8.17 -10.09
C MET A 293 10.07 -9.63 -10.27
N GLY A 294 10.11 -10.12 -11.51
CA GLY A 294 10.48 -11.50 -11.84
C GLY A 294 11.96 -11.70 -12.11
N GLY A 295 12.75 -10.62 -12.17
CA GLY A 295 14.19 -10.70 -12.43
C GLY A 295 14.99 -10.95 -11.16
N ALA A 296 16.12 -11.64 -11.29
CA ALA A 296 17.08 -11.84 -10.21
C ALA A 296 18.32 -10.97 -10.37
N ASN A 297 18.85 -10.44 -9.27
CA ASN A 297 20.14 -9.77 -9.24
C ASN A 297 21.22 -10.77 -8.78
N LEU A 298 22.09 -11.18 -9.69
CA LEU A 298 23.21 -12.03 -9.36
C LEU A 298 24.49 -11.17 -9.15
N SER A 299 25.20 -11.40 -8.07
CA SER A 299 26.53 -10.83 -7.84
C SER A 299 27.53 -11.42 -8.86
N ALA A 300 28.71 -10.80 -9.00
CA ALA A 300 29.76 -11.35 -9.84
C ALA A 300 30.15 -12.78 -9.42
N THR A 301 30.20 -13.05 -8.12
CA THR A 301 30.44 -14.37 -7.54
C THR A 301 29.36 -15.37 -7.90
N ALA A 302 28.07 -14.97 -7.73
CA ALA A 302 26.92 -15.79 -8.09
C ALA A 302 26.88 -16.12 -9.59
N LEU A 303 27.17 -15.11 -10.44
CA LEU A 303 27.26 -15.32 -11.90
C LEU A 303 28.39 -16.24 -12.29
N ASP A 304 29.56 -16.23 -11.59
CA ASP A 304 30.64 -17.19 -11.80
C ASP A 304 30.21 -18.60 -11.43
N CYS A 305 29.52 -18.78 -10.31
CA CYS A 305 28.95 -20.09 -9.93
C CYS A 305 27.98 -20.62 -11.00
N VAL A 306 27.11 -19.81 -11.57
CA VAL A 306 26.24 -20.23 -12.69
C VAL A 306 27.08 -20.68 -13.90
N ARG A 307 28.14 -19.93 -14.27
CA ARG A 307 29.01 -20.29 -15.39
C ARG A 307 29.77 -21.62 -15.17
N ARG A 308 30.17 -21.88 -13.94
CA ARG A 308 30.83 -23.15 -13.55
C ARG A 308 29.85 -24.33 -13.62
N MET A 309 28.61 -24.13 -13.09
CA MET A 309 27.53 -25.12 -13.16
C MET A 309 27.16 -25.46 -14.61
N LEU A 310 27.06 -24.46 -15.49
CA LEU A 310 26.81 -24.66 -16.92
C LEU A 310 27.96 -25.45 -17.65
N LYS A 311 29.16 -25.48 -17.10
CA LYS A 311 30.28 -26.30 -17.57
C LYS A 311 30.28 -27.69 -16.94
N GLY A 312 29.30 -28.05 -16.13
CA GLY A 312 29.18 -29.34 -15.47
C GLY A 312 29.98 -29.47 -14.16
N GLU A 313 30.46 -28.34 -13.60
CA GLU A 313 31.11 -28.35 -12.30
C GLU A 313 30.10 -28.44 -11.18
N VAL A 314 30.37 -29.26 -10.16
CA VAL A 314 29.55 -29.29 -8.94
C VAL A 314 30.00 -28.14 -8.04
N VAL A 315 29.14 -27.14 -7.90
CA VAL A 315 29.38 -25.99 -7.03
C VAL A 315 28.56 -26.17 -5.76
N THR A 316 29.25 -26.07 -4.62
CA THR A 316 28.62 -26.12 -3.28
C THR A 316 28.81 -24.78 -2.57
N GLN A 317 28.16 -24.59 -1.42
CA GLN A 317 28.31 -23.37 -0.61
C GLN A 317 29.79 -23.11 -0.28
N GLU A 318 30.56 -24.16 0.08
CA GLU A 318 31.97 -24.06 0.45
C GLU A 318 32.86 -23.66 -0.75
N THR A 319 32.50 -24.09 -1.95
CA THR A 319 33.29 -23.80 -3.19
C THR A 319 32.80 -22.58 -3.93
N SER A 320 31.66 -21.99 -3.51
CA SER A 320 31.03 -20.84 -4.16
C SER A 320 31.73 -19.52 -3.87
N GLY A 321 32.36 -19.39 -2.70
CA GLY A 321 32.84 -18.11 -2.17
C GLY A 321 31.74 -17.22 -1.56
N MET A 322 30.51 -17.71 -1.46
CA MET A 322 29.37 -17.01 -0.86
C MET A 322 29.24 -17.34 0.63
N SER A 323 28.67 -16.41 1.40
CA SER A 323 28.20 -16.68 2.74
C SER A 323 27.02 -17.68 2.71
N LYS A 324 26.71 -18.33 3.84
CA LYS A 324 25.56 -19.25 3.95
C LYS A 324 24.22 -18.56 3.62
N GLY A 325 24.08 -17.27 3.94
CA GLY A 325 22.90 -16.49 3.62
C GLY A 325 22.75 -16.26 2.12
N GLU A 326 23.81 -15.76 1.48
CA GLU A 326 23.85 -15.53 0.03
C GLU A 326 23.65 -16.82 -0.77
N TRP A 327 24.25 -17.93 -0.31
CA TRP A 327 24.09 -19.23 -0.97
C TRP A 327 22.65 -19.69 -0.96
N ARG A 328 21.96 -19.57 0.18
CA ARG A 328 20.53 -19.93 0.29
C ARG A 328 19.64 -19.06 -0.62
N GLU A 329 19.93 -17.75 -0.71
CA GLU A 329 19.21 -16.86 -1.63
C GLU A 329 19.51 -17.23 -3.09
N PHE A 330 20.77 -17.55 -3.41
CA PHE A 330 21.19 -17.99 -4.73
C PHE A 330 20.49 -19.30 -5.14
N GLU A 331 20.47 -20.32 -4.26
CA GLU A 331 19.71 -21.56 -4.51
C GLU A 331 18.23 -21.30 -4.75
N GLY A 332 17.62 -20.37 -4.01
CA GLY A 332 16.23 -20.01 -4.21
C GLY A 332 15.95 -19.33 -5.57
N VAL A 333 16.97 -18.79 -6.22
CA VAL A 333 16.86 -18.15 -7.54
C VAL A 333 17.09 -19.12 -8.69
N ILE A 334 18.01 -20.08 -8.55
CA ILE A 334 18.44 -20.94 -9.67
C ILE A 334 17.89 -22.36 -9.61
N GLY A 335 17.34 -22.77 -8.47
CA GLY A 335 16.99 -24.16 -8.27
C GLY A 335 15.71 -24.50 -7.81
#